data_f4cae8f9a4398c1595ef3824c181908b
#
_entry.id   f4cae8f9a4398c1595ef3824c181908b
#
_cell.length_a   1.000
_cell.length_b   1.000
_cell.length_c   1.000
_cell.angle_alpha   90.00
_cell.angle_beta   90.00
_cell.angle_gamma   90.00
#
_symmetry.space_group_name_H-M   'P 1'
#
loop_
_entity.id
_entity.type
_entity.pdbx_description
1 polymer ?
#
loop_
_entity_poly.entity_id
_entity_poly.type
_entity_poly.pdbx_seq_one_letter_code
_entity_poly.pdbx_strand_id
1 'polypeptide(L)'
;MLYDGPVSYSACGKLMNVEQRNSTLEKVEKKSLRPALIVSKRTVSVYSMLLERLSVGLADESIPAVLVCGPGYDVDYLVPPAVEVIRHPAVNLPLMGRRNNRILIERLSNFKPTVLHCLCETKARLTSQLARQLDLPYVLAVNSLQRRWPQLSISARRCAKIIVPARSIAANLAETYPRSAGRIEQINIGTFVQEGSACFCKSDGLACMVTSHPFNNVGDFEKLLNAVKHLVIDGYEFLLVLIGSGRAEKHLRKLLRALGLLWIVTIVPRLEPWRSVLAAGDIFIRPQPSDAFDPVLLEAMSVGAAVAACRRGVDDLIVEGQTAAVFDPDDELSIYSSLQRLLDSQESARQLAIGAQDYLRANHSVSKMVAATLETYHSAEQWYRR
;
A
#
# COMPACT_ATOMS: atom_id res chain seq x y z
N MET A 1 -49.25 60.63 27.49
CA MET A 1 -48.58 61.57 28.42
C MET A 1 -47.25 60.91 28.80
N LEU A 2 -46.17 61.36 28.14
CA LEU A 2 -45.06 62.11 28.75
C LEU A 2 -44.15 61.17 29.55
N TYR A 3 -42.80 61.08 29.45
CA TYR A 3 -41.72 61.80 28.86
C TYR A 3 -40.50 60.90 28.94
N ASP A 4 -39.76 60.74 27.95
CA ASP A 4 -38.41 61.17 27.63
C ASP A 4 -37.34 61.18 28.73
N GLY A 5 -36.18 60.62 28.37
CA GLY A 5 -34.90 60.92 28.93
C GLY A 5 -33.80 59.96 28.48
N PRO A 6 -32.75 60.42 27.81
CA PRO A 6 -31.73 59.52 27.19
C PRO A 6 -30.65 59.16 28.20
N VAL A 7 -30.25 57.88 28.23
CA VAL A 7 -29.06 57.46 28.92
C VAL A 7 -27.96 57.13 27.90
N SER A 8 -26.89 57.82 28.05
CA SER A 8 -25.70 57.89 27.25
C SER A 8 -24.95 56.55 27.08
N TYR A 9 -24.70 56.19 25.84
CA TYR A 9 -23.72 55.18 25.42
C TYR A 9 -22.31 55.76 25.56
N SER A 10 -21.55 55.26 26.56
CA SER A 10 -20.10 55.45 26.59
C SER A 10 -19.45 54.47 27.53
N ALA A 11 -19.28 53.22 27.16
CA ALA A 11 -18.29 52.29 27.75
C ALA A 11 -18.17 50.96 27.00
N CYS A 12 -18.39 50.89 25.69
CA CYS A 12 -18.22 49.60 24.93
C CYS A 12 -17.15 49.64 23.84
N GLY A 13 -16.30 50.65 23.81
CA GLY A 13 -15.32 50.87 22.71
C GLY A 13 -13.90 50.35 22.95
N LYS A 14 -13.61 49.73 24.11
CA LYS A 14 -12.22 49.34 24.42
C LYS A 14 -11.97 47.83 24.61
N LEU A 15 -12.97 46.99 24.63
CA LEU A 15 -12.80 45.52 24.79
C LEU A 15 -12.74 44.74 23.46
N MET A 16 -13.20 45.32 22.34
CA MET A 16 -13.13 44.64 21.04
C MET A 16 -11.75 44.65 20.37
N ASN A 17 -10.79 45.41 20.87
CA ASN A 17 -9.45 45.52 20.24
C ASN A 17 -8.41 44.53 20.77
N VAL A 18 -8.68 43.78 21.82
CA VAL A 18 -7.76 42.80 22.40
C VAL A 18 -8.01 41.41 21.85
N GLU A 19 -9.26 41.00 21.64
CA GLU A 19 -9.58 39.71 21.03
C GLU A 19 -9.29 39.69 19.51
N GLN A 20 -9.49 40.78 18.81
CA GLN A 20 -9.09 40.88 17.40
C GLN A 20 -7.56 40.96 17.18
N ARG A 21 -6.79 41.42 18.14
CA ARG A 21 -5.31 41.34 18.10
C ARG A 21 -4.79 39.94 18.42
N ASN A 22 -5.44 39.19 19.27
CA ASN A 22 -5.04 37.82 19.55
C ASN A 22 -5.42 36.84 18.43
N SER A 23 -6.52 37.06 17.72
CA SER A 23 -6.88 36.25 16.53
C SER A 23 -6.04 36.55 15.30
N THR A 24 -5.34 37.70 15.27
CA THR A 24 -4.45 38.10 14.16
C THR A 24 -3.00 37.68 14.40
N LEU A 25 -2.61 37.34 15.65
CA LEU A 25 -1.26 36.87 15.99
C LEU A 25 -1.12 35.35 15.94
N GLU A 26 -2.20 34.58 15.86
CA GLU A 26 -2.20 33.11 15.61
C GLU A 26 -2.29 32.73 14.13
N LYS A 27 -2.41 33.65 13.22
CA LYS A 27 -2.08 33.44 11.79
C LYS A 27 -0.56 33.52 11.58
N VAL A 28 0.20 32.70 12.30
CA VAL A 28 1.47 32.19 11.76
C VAL A 28 1.08 31.54 10.44
N GLU A 29 1.53 32.11 9.32
CA GLU A 29 1.39 31.53 7.99
C GLU A 29 1.65 30.02 8.08
N LYS A 30 0.59 29.22 8.13
CA LYS A 30 0.67 27.77 7.98
C LYS A 30 1.18 27.56 6.56
N LYS A 31 2.49 27.51 6.41
CA LYS A 31 3.15 27.32 5.12
C LYS A 31 2.45 26.11 4.49
N SER A 32 1.78 26.34 3.38
CA SER A 32 0.99 25.30 2.69
C SER A 32 1.88 24.08 2.49
N LEU A 33 1.46 22.92 3.00
CA LEU A 33 2.15 21.65 2.84
C LEU A 33 2.31 21.32 1.35
N ARG A 34 3.49 20.93 0.90
CA ARG A 34 3.82 20.65 -0.50
C ARG A 34 4.71 19.41 -0.58
N PRO A 35 4.16 18.20 -0.48
CA PRO A 35 4.95 16.97 -0.54
C PRO A 35 5.47 16.68 -1.95
N ALA A 36 6.71 16.16 -2.04
CA ALA A 36 7.24 15.57 -3.25
C ALA A 36 7.35 14.04 -3.06
N LEU A 37 6.54 13.29 -3.79
CA LEU A 37 6.45 11.84 -3.74
C LEU A 37 7.51 11.23 -4.65
N ILE A 38 8.39 10.38 -4.12
CA ILE A 38 9.46 9.72 -4.89
C ILE A 38 9.14 8.23 -5.00
N VAL A 39 8.94 7.74 -6.22
CA VAL A 39 8.51 6.36 -6.50
C VAL A 39 9.54 5.55 -7.28
N SER A 40 9.46 4.23 -7.13
CA SER A 40 10.19 3.25 -7.94
C SER A 40 9.25 2.57 -8.94
N LYS A 41 9.82 1.80 -9.89
CA LYS A 41 9.01 0.95 -10.77
C LYS A 41 8.12 -0.01 -9.96
N ARG A 42 8.66 -0.60 -8.87
CA ARG A 42 7.90 -1.48 -7.97
C ARG A 42 6.73 -0.74 -7.31
N THR A 43 6.91 0.52 -6.90
CA THR A 43 5.81 1.32 -6.33
C THR A 43 4.66 1.46 -7.33
N VAL A 44 4.97 1.80 -8.58
CA VAL A 44 3.97 1.96 -9.65
C VAL A 44 3.30 0.63 -10.01
N SER A 45 4.05 -0.50 -10.06
CA SER A 45 3.50 -1.79 -10.50
C SER A 45 2.89 -2.63 -9.39
N VAL A 46 3.38 -2.55 -8.14
CA VAL A 46 2.93 -3.41 -7.02
C VAL A 46 2.06 -2.63 -6.05
N TYR A 47 2.41 -1.38 -5.79
CA TYR A 47 1.72 -0.49 -4.86
C TYR A 47 0.96 0.62 -5.58
N SER A 48 0.48 0.35 -6.82
CA SER A 48 -0.30 1.29 -7.64
C SER A 48 -1.48 1.89 -6.88
N MET A 49 -2.25 1.04 -6.19
CA MET A 49 -3.41 1.46 -5.41
C MET A 49 -3.05 2.37 -4.23
N LEU A 50 -1.92 2.14 -3.55
CA LEU A 50 -1.43 3.05 -2.52
C LEU A 50 -1.12 4.43 -3.12
N LEU A 51 -0.41 4.44 -4.27
CA LEU A 51 -0.03 5.68 -4.94
C LEU A 51 -1.26 6.46 -5.40
N GLU A 52 -2.23 5.79 -6.01
CA GLU A 52 -3.50 6.36 -6.46
C GLU A 52 -4.26 6.98 -5.28
N ARG A 53 -4.54 6.20 -4.24
CA ARG A 53 -5.33 6.64 -3.08
C ARG A 53 -4.67 7.77 -2.30
N LEU A 54 -3.34 7.73 -2.16
CA LEU A 54 -2.59 8.82 -1.53
C LEU A 54 -2.64 10.08 -2.40
N SER A 55 -2.47 9.96 -3.72
CA SER A 55 -2.48 11.09 -4.64
C SER A 55 -3.87 11.75 -4.70
N VAL A 56 -4.94 10.95 -4.76
CA VAL A 56 -6.32 11.43 -4.70
C VAL A 56 -6.60 12.08 -3.36
N GLY A 57 -6.23 11.43 -2.25
CA GLY A 57 -6.45 12.01 -0.92
C GLY A 57 -5.71 13.33 -0.70
N LEU A 58 -4.50 13.52 -1.24
CA LEU A 58 -3.81 14.81 -1.21
C LEU A 58 -4.54 15.88 -2.04
N ALA A 59 -5.10 15.50 -3.19
CA ALA A 59 -5.88 16.41 -4.03
C ALA A 59 -7.19 16.82 -3.37
N ASP A 60 -7.89 15.88 -2.73
CA ASP A 60 -9.14 16.13 -1.99
C ASP A 60 -8.91 17.10 -0.82
N GLU A 61 -7.77 17.01 -0.15
CA GLU A 61 -7.34 17.94 0.91
C GLU A 61 -6.76 19.26 0.35
N SER A 62 -6.85 19.47 -0.96
CA SER A 62 -6.29 20.64 -1.65
C SER A 62 -4.79 20.86 -1.40
N ILE A 63 -4.04 19.79 -1.22
CA ILE A 63 -2.59 19.82 -0.99
C ILE A 63 -1.86 19.63 -2.33
N PRO A 64 -1.16 20.66 -2.81
CA PRO A 64 -0.39 20.55 -4.04
C PRO A 64 0.75 19.55 -3.84
N ALA A 65 0.83 18.56 -4.72
CA ALA A 65 1.84 17.51 -4.66
C ALA A 65 2.57 17.36 -6.00
N VAL A 66 3.79 16.85 -5.96
CA VAL A 66 4.55 16.48 -7.15
C VAL A 66 5.00 15.01 -7.05
N LEU A 67 4.82 14.27 -8.13
CA LEU A 67 5.29 12.89 -8.25
C LEU A 67 6.59 12.84 -9.05
N VAL A 68 7.65 12.30 -8.45
CA VAL A 68 8.95 12.09 -9.10
C VAL A 68 9.11 10.61 -9.44
N CYS A 69 9.16 10.31 -10.74
CA CYS A 69 9.26 8.94 -11.24
C CYS A 69 10.31 8.81 -12.35
N GLY A 70 10.64 7.58 -12.73
CA GLY A 70 11.51 7.28 -13.87
C GLY A 70 10.80 7.50 -15.20
N PRO A 71 11.55 7.78 -16.30
CA PRO A 71 10.97 7.78 -17.64
C PRO A 71 10.43 6.39 -17.97
N GLY A 72 9.31 6.35 -18.71
CA GLY A 72 8.63 5.11 -19.08
C GLY A 72 7.82 4.45 -17.95
N TYR A 73 7.61 5.14 -16.81
CA TYR A 73 6.61 4.68 -15.85
C TYR A 73 5.24 5.20 -16.27
N ASP A 74 4.30 4.27 -16.41
CA ASP A 74 2.91 4.60 -16.68
C ASP A 74 2.23 4.98 -15.36
N VAL A 75 2.10 6.28 -15.13
CA VAL A 75 1.55 6.84 -13.88
C VAL A 75 0.35 7.75 -14.14
N ASP A 76 0.02 8.02 -15.42
CA ASP A 76 -0.97 9.03 -15.78
C ASP A 76 -2.40 8.65 -15.34
N TYR A 77 -2.66 7.34 -15.24
CA TYR A 77 -3.94 6.83 -14.74
C TYR A 77 -3.97 6.67 -13.19
N LEU A 78 -2.83 6.81 -12.52
CA LEU A 78 -2.71 6.62 -11.06
C LEU A 78 -2.77 7.94 -10.28
N VAL A 79 -2.61 9.07 -10.95
CA VAL A 79 -2.56 10.35 -10.26
C VAL A 79 -3.56 11.34 -10.86
N PRO A 80 -4.28 12.11 -10.03
CA PRO A 80 -5.19 13.13 -10.52
C PRO A 80 -4.41 14.26 -11.24
N PRO A 81 -5.05 15.01 -12.17
CA PRO A 81 -4.41 16.13 -12.89
C PRO A 81 -3.83 17.22 -11.99
N ALA A 82 -4.30 17.31 -10.75
CA ALA A 82 -3.78 18.25 -9.74
C ALA A 82 -2.37 17.91 -9.23
N VAL A 83 -1.87 16.69 -9.48
CA VAL A 83 -0.54 16.25 -9.10
C VAL A 83 0.42 16.41 -10.29
N GLU A 84 1.42 17.28 -10.14
CA GLU A 84 2.45 17.45 -11.14
C GLU A 84 3.33 16.19 -11.26
N VAL A 85 3.65 15.73 -12.48
CA VAL A 85 4.51 14.56 -12.69
C VAL A 85 5.86 14.96 -13.27
N ILE A 86 6.94 14.73 -12.51
CA ILE A 86 8.33 14.90 -12.94
C ILE A 86 8.91 13.55 -13.33
N ARG A 87 9.03 13.27 -14.62
CA ARG A 87 9.74 12.08 -15.13
C ARG A 87 11.22 12.41 -15.30
N HIS A 88 12.07 11.68 -14.57
CA HIS A 88 13.50 11.98 -14.58
C HIS A 88 14.40 10.73 -14.55
N PRO A 89 15.44 10.65 -15.42
CA PRO A 89 16.34 9.49 -15.50
C PRO A 89 17.11 9.18 -14.21
N ALA A 90 17.36 10.17 -13.34
CA ALA A 90 18.03 9.99 -12.06
C ALA A 90 17.32 8.98 -11.14
N VAL A 91 16.03 8.77 -11.32
CA VAL A 91 15.27 7.76 -10.58
C VAL A 91 15.72 6.34 -10.98
N ASN A 92 16.11 6.11 -12.24
CA ASN A 92 16.50 4.79 -12.76
C ASN A 92 18.00 4.54 -12.74
N LEU A 93 18.82 5.59 -12.85
CA LEU A 93 20.26 5.51 -13.05
C LEU A 93 21.02 6.24 -11.93
N PRO A 94 21.28 5.57 -10.79
CA PRO A 94 21.92 6.20 -9.64
C PRO A 94 23.37 6.64 -9.87
N LEU A 95 24.05 6.15 -10.92
CA LEU A 95 25.46 6.41 -11.19
C LEU A 95 25.73 7.61 -12.11
N MET A 96 24.74 8.07 -12.89
CA MET A 96 24.89 9.30 -13.71
C MET A 96 24.59 10.58 -12.91
N GLY A 97 24.97 10.58 -11.66
CA GLY A 97 24.42 11.29 -10.52
C GLY A 97 24.51 12.80 -10.56
N ARG A 98 25.64 13.43 -10.87
CA ARG A 98 25.79 14.85 -10.55
C ARG A 98 25.03 15.80 -11.49
N ARG A 99 25.09 15.58 -12.79
CA ARG A 99 24.43 16.47 -13.78
C ARG A 99 22.91 16.24 -13.84
N ASN A 100 22.48 14.98 -13.82
CA ASN A 100 21.07 14.63 -13.82
C ASN A 100 20.37 15.05 -12.53
N ASN A 101 21.02 14.89 -11.38
CA ASN A 101 20.48 15.36 -10.12
C ASN A 101 20.29 16.88 -10.08
N ARG A 102 21.15 17.65 -10.74
CA ARG A 102 21.02 19.12 -10.80
C ARG A 102 19.71 19.55 -11.47
N ILE A 103 19.36 18.94 -12.62
CA ILE A 103 18.11 19.23 -13.34
C ILE A 103 16.89 18.85 -12.48
N LEU A 104 16.95 17.69 -11.83
CA LEU A 104 15.86 17.26 -10.93
C LEU A 104 15.69 18.21 -9.74
N ILE A 105 16.80 18.67 -9.16
CA ILE A 105 16.80 19.65 -8.05
C ILE A 105 16.19 20.97 -8.51
N GLU A 106 16.57 21.47 -9.68
CA GLU A 106 16.04 22.71 -10.25
C GLU A 106 14.51 22.61 -10.43
N ARG A 107 14.00 21.52 -11.03
CA ARG A 107 12.55 21.28 -11.15
C ARG A 107 11.85 21.22 -9.80
N LEU A 108 12.43 20.50 -8.84
CA LEU A 108 11.88 20.43 -7.48
C LEU A 108 11.94 21.78 -6.78
N SER A 109 13.01 22.57 -6.97
CA SER A 109 13.13 23.93 -6.41
C SER A 109 12.06 24.87 -6.95
N ASN A 110 11.65 24.72 -8.22
CA ASN A 110 10.55 25.48 -8.80
C ASN A 110 9.19 25.11 -8.18
N PHE A 111 8.98 23.84 -7.87
CA PHE A 111 7.78 23.38 -7.15
C PHE A 111 7.78 23.84 -5.68
N LYS A 112 8.95 24.09 -5.06
CA LYS A 112 9.14 24.48 -3.64
C LYS A 112 8.53 23.45 -2.67
N PRO A 113 8.95 22.18 -2.69
CA PRO A 113 8.44 21.19 -1.75
C PRO A 113 8.80 21.57 -0.31
N THR A 114 7.98 21.12 0.64
CA THR A 114 8.21 21.29 2.08
C THR A 114 8.69 20.00 2.73
N VAL A 115 8.38 18.87 2.15
CA VAL A 115 8.78 17.52 2.60
C VAL A 115 8.96 16.59 1.40
N LEU A 116 9.94 15.69 1.47
CA LEU A 116 10.07 14.62 0.49
C LEU A 116 9.48 13.33 1.08
N HIS A 117 8.65 12.60 0.34
CA HIS A 117 8.18 11.28 0.74
C HIS A 117 8.69 10.21 -0.21
N CYS A 118 9.59 9.38 0.27
CA CYS A 118 10.11 8.22 -0.44
C CYS A 118 9.17 7.03 -0.22
N LEU A 119 8.40 6.65 -1.25
CA LEU A 119 7.40 5.56 -1.15
C LEU A 119 7.99 4.15 -1.27
N CYS A 120 9.31 4.01 -1.21
CA CYS A 120 9.98 2.70 -1.28
C CYS A 120 11.42 2.75 -0.77
N GLU A 121 11.90 1.65 -0.25
CA GLU A 121 13.24 1.47 0.30
C GLU A 121 14.35 1.71 -0.74
N THR A 122 14.11 1.28 -1.98
CA THR A 122 15.10 1.30 -3.07
C THR A 122 15.49 2.72 -3.49
N LYS A 123 14.69 3.73 -3.16
CA LYS A 123 14.95 5.14 -3.46
C LYS A 123 15.44 5.95 -2.24
N ALA A 124 15.62 5.31 -1.08
CA ALA A 124 16.05 5.97 0.15
C ALA A 124 17.36 6.76 -0.03
N ARG A 125 18.35 6.21 -0.76
CA ARG A 125 19.62 6.90 -1.03
C ARG A 125 19.44 8.15 -1.90
N LEU A 126 18.65 8.05 -2.97
CA LEU A 126 18.33 9.20 -3.83
C LEU A 126 17.60 10.28 -3.03
N THR A 127 16.57 9.90 -2.28
CA THR A 127 15.80 10.82 -1.45
C THR A 127 16.67 11.52 -0.41
N SER A 128 17.55 10.79 0.27
CA SER A 128 18.51 11.37 1.23
C SER A 128 19.45 12.39 0.57
N GLN A 129 19.88 12.15 -0.68
CA GLN A 129 20.71 13.09 -1.44
C GLN A 129 19.91 14.35 -1.83
N LEU A 130 18.69 14.20 -2.34
CA LEU A 130 17.80 15.32 -2.68
C LEU A 130 17.46 16.14 -1.44
N ALA A 131 17.11 15.49 -0.32
CA ALA A 131 16.83 16.14 0.95
C ALA A 131 18.00 17.01 1.44
N ARG A 132 19.25 16.51 1.25
CA ARG A 132 20.45 17.28 1.58
C ARG A 132 20.65 18.50 0.69
N GLN A 133 20.36 18.38 -0.60
CA GLN A 133 20.59 19.46 -1.57
C GLN A 133 19.51 20.53 -1.54
N LEU A 134 18.27 20.13 -1.26
CA LEU A 134 17.11 21.01 -1.13
C LEU A 134 16.94 21.58 0.28
N ASP A 135 17.73 21.11 1.24
CA ASP A 135 17.64 21.47 2.66
C ASP A 135 16.26 21.17 3.25
N LEU A 136 15.76 19.95 3.05
CA LEU A 136 14.43 19.51 3.44
C LEU A 136 14.45 18.24 4.31
N PRO A 137 13.43 18.05 5.17
CA PRO A 137 13.17 16.76 5.78
C PRO A 137 12.62 15.77 4.78
N TYR A 138 12.74 14.46 5.09
CA TYR A 138 12.03 13.45 4.34
C TYR A 138 11.40 12.37 5.23
N VAL A 139 10.34 11.78 4.71
CA VAL A 139 9.68 10.60 5.22
C VAL A 139 10.03 9.42 4.33
N LEU A 140 10.30 8.26 4.92
CA LEU A 140 10.67 7.05 4.20
C LEU A 140 9.63 5.96 4.43
N ALA A 141 8.99 5.46 3.38
CA ALA A 141 8.17 4.26 3.46
C ALA A 141 9.04 3.00 3.33
N VAL A 142 8.86 2.04 4.23
CA VAL A 142 9.49 0.73 4.23
C VAL A 142 8.41 -0.32 4.19
N ASN A 143 8.29 -1.01 3.05
CA ASN A 143 7.19 -1.92 2.74
C ASN A 143 7.57 -3.40 2.86
N SER A 144 8.80 -3.71 3.28
CA SER A 144 9.30 -5.08 3.41
C SER A 144 10.21 -5.25 4.62
N LEU A 145 10.34 -6.51 5.08
CA LEU A 145 11.31 -6.87 6.10
C LEU A 145 12.71 -6.51 5.62
N GLN A 146 13.49 -5.90 6.50
CA GLN A 146 14.84 -5.47 6.20
C GLN A 146 15.85 -6.45 6.74
N ARG A 147 16.94 -6.62 5.99
CA ARG A 147 18.11 -7.37 6.41
C ARG A 147 19.23 -6.40 6.78
N ARG A 148 20.19 -6.85 7.59
CA ARG A 148 21.37 -6.03 7.92
C ARG A 148 22.20 -5.66 6.69
N TRP A 149 22.16 -6.46 5.66
CA TRP A 149 22.84 -6.25 4.39
C TRP A 149 21.95 -6.60 3.19
N PRO A 150 21.83 -5.74 2.15
CA PRO A 150 22.40 -4.38 2.05
C PRO A 150 21.72 -3.40 3.02
N GLN A 151 22.49 -2.48 3.56
CA GLN A 151 22.01 -1.54 4.56
C GLN A 151 21.08 -0.48 3.95
N LEU A 152 19.94 -0.24 4.59
CA LEU A 152 19.02 0.80 4.23
C LEU A 152 19.63 2.19 4.51
N SER A 153 19.60 3.08 3.52
CA SER A 153 20.18 4.42 3.62
C SER A 153 19.23 5.37 4.38
N ILE A 154 19.40 5.48 5.68
CA ILE A 154 18.64 6.38 6.55
C ILE A 154 19.52 7.53 7.01
N SER A 155 19.15 8.77 6.70
CA SER A 155 19.85 9.95 7.19
C SER A 155 19.43 10.28 8.62
N ALA A 156 20.40 10.32 9.55
CA ALA A 156 20.12 10.67 10.94
C ALA A 156 19.61 12.12 11.11
N ARG A 157 20.02 13.02 10.20
CA ARG A 157 19.70 14.46 10.28
C ARG A 157 18.47 14.88 9.50
N ARG A 158 17.99 14.07 8.52
CA ARG A 158 16.94 14.50 7.56
C ARG A 158 15.78 13.52 7.43
N CYS A 159 15.96 12.24 7.80
CA CYS A 159 14.85 11.28 7.88
C CYS A 159 14.06 11.58 9.14
N ALA A 160 12.96 12.29 9.01
CA ALA A 160 12.14 12.68 10.15
C ALA A 160 11.33 11.48 10.67
N LYS A 161 10.71 10.72 9.77
CA LYS A 161 9.85 9.57 10.08
C LYS A 161 10.06 8.43 9.09
N ILE A 162 9.75 7.22 9.54
CA ILE A 162 9.74 6.00 8.73
C ILE A 162 8.36 5.39 8.84
N ILE A 163 7.62 5.37 7.75
CA ILE A 163 6.28 4.79 7.66
C ILE A 163 6.40 3.31 7.30
N VAL A 164 5.68 2.47 7.99
CA VAL A 164 5.57 1.03 7.70
C VAL A 164 4.10 0.60 7.67
N PRO A 165 3.70 -0.31 6.75
CA PRO A 165 2.30 -0.72 6.60
C PRO A 165 1.88 -1.85 7.54
N ALA A 166 2.80 -2.44 8.32
CA ALA A 166 2.57 -3.64 9.11
C ALA A 166 3.40 -3.67 10.39
N ARG A 167 2.87 -4.28 11.46
CA ARG A 167 3.58 -4.44 12.75
C ARG A 167 4.82 -5.29 12.63
N SER A 168 4.75 -6.36 11.83
CA SER A 168 5.88 -7.26 11.56
C SER A 168 7.06 -6.50 10.96
N ILE A 169 6.80 -5.56 10.03
CA ILE A 169 7.82 -4.69 9.43
C ILE A 169 8.34 -3.69 10.47
N ALA A 170 7.47 -3.10 11.31
CA ALA A 170 7.88 -2.18 12.36
C ALA A 170 8.84 -2.84 13.35
N ALA A 171 8.47 -4.03 13.84
CA ALA A 171 9.29 -4.82 14.76
C ALA A 171 10.65 -5.19 14.16
N ASN A 172 10.65 -5.72 12.94
CA ASN A 172 11.88 -6.07 12.22
C ASN A 172 12.79 -4.84 12.01
N LEU A 173 12.20 -3.70 11.65
CA LEU A 173 12.97 -2.47 11.42
C LEU A 173 13.56 -1.91 12.71
N ALA A 174 12.81 -1.95 13.83
CA ALA A 174 13.29 -1.53 15.15
C ALA A 174 14.45 -2.40 15.63
N GLU A 175 14.41 -3.70 15.39
CA GLU A 175 15.48 -4.64 15.71
C GLU A 175 16.71 -4.42 14.80
N THR A 176 16.49 -4.26 13.49
CA THR A 176 17.58 -4.12 12.50
C THR A 176 18.26 -2.74 12.59
N TYR A 177 17.49 -1.68 12.89
CA TYR A 177 17.94 -0.28 12.97
C TYR A 177 17.54 0.39 14.29
N PRO A 178 18.05 -0.02 15.45
CA PRO A 178 17.63 0.48 16.77
C PRO A 178 17.72 2.00 16.93
N ARG A 179 18.71 2.63 16.28
CA ARG A 179 18.88 4.11 16.30
C ARG A 179 17.73 4.86 15.62
N SER A 180 16.94 4.19 14.81
CA SER A 180 15.79 4.75 14.10
C SER A 180 14.46 4.33 14.70
N ALA A 181 14.43 3.48 15.72
CA ALA A 181 13.21 2.92 16.30
C ALA A 181 12.18 3.99 16.71
N GLY A 182 12.62 5.07 17.35
CA GLY A 182 11.73 6.18 17.75
C GLY A 182 11.16 7.02 16.61
N ARG A 183 11.52 6.73 15.36
CA ARG A 183 11.01 7.40 14.16
C ARG A 183 10.06 6.53 13.35
N ILE A 184 9.91 5.26 13.73
CA ILE A 184 9.03 4.30 13.05
C ILE A 184 7.59 4.60 13.45
N GLU A 185 6.73 4.70 12.44
CA GLU A 185 5.31 4.94 12.58
C GLU A 185 4.54 3.97 11.70
N GLN A 186 3.59 3.25 12.27
CA GLN A 186 2.77 2.34 11.49
C GLN A 186 1.58 3.11 10.92
N ILE A 187 1.49 3.14 9.59
CA ILE A 187 0.34 3.65 8.85
C ILE A 187 -0.13 2.54 7.92
N ASN A 188 -1.26 1.96 8.23
CA ASN A 188 -1.84 0.89 7.44
C ASN A 188 -2.24 1.41 6.05
N ILE A 189 -1.97 0.63 5.00
CA ILE A 189 -2.41 0.97 3.64
C ILE A 189 -3.93 0.88 3.59
N GLY A 190 -4.58 1.98 3.18
CA GLY A 190 -6.03 2.06 3.07
C GLY A 190 -6.56 1.37 1.82
N THR A 191 -7.77 0.80 1.91
CA THR A 191 -8.50 0.25 0.78
C THR A 191 -9.98 0.63 0.83
N PHE A 192 -10.65 0.60 -0.33
CA PHE A 192 -12.10 0.72 -0.44
C PHE A 192 -12.72 -0.66 -0.40
N VAL A 193 -13.40 -0.97 0.70
CA VAL A 193 -14.07 -2.24 0.89
C VAL A 193 -15.40 -2.21 0.15
N GLN A 194 -15.62 -3.18 -0.73
CA GLN A 194 -16.85 -3.33 -1.49
C GLN A 194 -18.02 -3.67 -0.57
N GLU A 195 -19.22 -3.19 -0.90
CA GLU A 195 -20.45 -3.64 -0.27
C GLU A 195 -20.81 -5.05 -0.77
N GLY A 196 -21.05 -5.96 0.17
CA GLY A 196 -21.29 -7.39 -0.11
C GLY A 196 -20.00 -8.19 -0.37
N SER A 197 -20.13 -9.50 -0.36
CA SER A 197 -19.03 -10.43 -0.64
C SER A 197 -19.10 -10.91 -2.08
N ALA A 198 -17.96 -10.92 -2.78
CA ALA A 198 -17.85 -11.53 -4.11
C ALA A 198 -17.90 -13.07 -4.04
N CYS A 199 -17.52 -13.63 -2.88
CA CYS A 199 -17.37 -15.06 -2.65
C CYS A 199 -18.69 -15.81 -2.87
N PHE A 200 -18.72 -16.71 -3.83
CA PHE A 200 -19.87 -17.55 -4.19
C PHE A 200 -21.19 -16.78 -4.35
N CYS A 201 -21.13 -15.59 -4.97
CA CYS A 201 -22.33 -14.81 -5.24
C CYS A 201 -23.31 -15.47 -6.21
N LYS A 202 -22.83 -16.39 -7.07
CA LYS A 202 -23.64 -17.18 -8.01
C LYS A 202 -23.81 -18.58 -7.47
N SER A 203 -25.02 -18.97 -7.15
CA SER A 203 -25.36 -20.28 -6.59
C SER A 203 -25.01 -21.47 -7.51
N ASP A 204 -25.04 -21.24 -8.83
CA ASP A 204 -24.84 -22.30 -9.85
C ASP A 204 -23.53 -22.11 -10.61
N GLY A 205 -22.64 -21.24 -10.12
CA GLY A 205 -21.36 -20.95 -10.74
C GLY A 205 -20.27 -21.94 -10.38
N LEU A 206 -19.39 -22.23 -11.34
CA LEU A 206 -18.15 -22.94 -11.07
C LEU A 206 -17.27 -22.12 -10.14
N ALA A 207 -16.76 -22.68 -9.06
CA ALA A 207 -15.89 -22.01 -8.11
C ALA A 207 -14.63 -21.48 -8.82
N CYS A 208 -14.29 -20.21 -8.58
CA CYS A 208 -13.09 -19.58 -9.15
C CYS A 208 -12.06 -19.29 -8.05
N MET A 209 -10.94 -19.98 -8.12
CA MET A 209 -9.78 -19.72 -7.26
C MET A 209 -8.79 -18.83 -7.99
N VAL A 210 -8.24 -17.84 -7.30
CA VAL A 210 -7.28 -16.88 -7.87
C VAL A 210 -6.02 -16.84 -7.01
N THR A 211 -4.86 -16.87 -7.62
CA THR A 211 -3.58 -16.58 -6.94
C THR A 211 -2.77 -15.56 -7.74
N SER A 212 -2.10 -14.67 -7.04
CA SER A 212 -1.18 -13.70 -7.64
C SER A 212 0.20 -13.87 -7.04
N HIS A 213 1.15 -14.37 -7.83
CA HIS A 213 2.52 -14.60 -7.40
C HIS A 213 3.49 -14.47 -8.57
N PRO A 214 4.72 -13.91 -8.39
CA PRO A 214 5.71 -13.85 -9.46
C PRO A 214 6.16 -15.24 -9.91
N PHE A 215 6.23 -15.49 -11.22
CA PHE A 215 6.70 -16.76 -11.78
C PHE A 215 8.22 -16.81 -11.87
N ASN A 216 8.91 -16.63 -10.75
CA ASN A 216 10.37 -16.62 -10.68
C ASN A 216 10.95 -18.00 -10.40
N ASN A 217 10.22 -18.84 -9.67
CA ASN A 217 10.58 -20.19 -9.27
C ASN A 217 9.34 -21.11 -9.36
N VAL A 218 9.47 -22.26 -10.00
CA VAL A 218 8.36 -23.24 -10.12
C VAL A 218 8.03 -23.86 -8.77
N GLY A 219 9.03 -24.06 -7.91
CA GLY A 219 8.84 -24.64 -6.59
C GLY A 219 7.83 -23.87 -5.72
N ASP A 220 7.64 -22.57 -5.99
CA ASP A 220 6.66 -21.75 -5.25
C ASP A 220 5.20 -22.19 -5.50
N PHE A 221 4.95 -22.98 -6.56
CA PHE A 221 3.63 -23.47 -6.96
C PHE A 221 3.47 -24.99 -6.82
N GLU A 222 4.55 -25.73 -6.64
CA GLU A 222 4.55 -27.20 -6.73
C GLU A 222 3.56 -27.82 -5.71
N LYS A 223 3.64 -27.41 -4.46
CA LYS A 223 2.75 -27.93 -3.39
C LYS A 223 1.30 -27.53 -3.63
N LEU A 224 1.04 -26.29 -4.03
CA LEU A 224 -0.30 -25.83 -4.39
C LEU A 224 -0.88 -26.64 -5.56
N LEU A 225 -0.10 -26.83 -6.63
CA LEU A 225 -0.60 -27.55 -7.81
C LEU A 225 -0.82 -29.05 -7.56
N ASN A 226 -0.04 -29.67 -6.69
CA ASN A 226 -0.30 -31.03 -6.24
C ASN A 226 -1.58 -31.10 -5.40
N ALA A 227 -1.80 -30.20 -4.47
CA ALA A 227 -3.05 -30.11 -3.70
C ALA A 227 -4.27 -29.92 -4.63
N VAL A 228 -4.14 -29.04 -5.63
CA VAL A 228 -5.17 -28.83 -6.68
C VAL A 228 -5.43 -30.11 -7.48
N LYS A 229 -4.41 -30.89 -7.79
CA LYS A 229 -4.57 -32.19 -8.46
C LYS A 229 -5.36 -33.17 -7.59
N HIS A 230 -5.14 -33.20 -6.28
CA HIS A 230 -5.93 -34.04 -5.37
C HIS A 230 -7.41 -33.64 -5.36
N LEU A 231 -7.71 -32.32 -5.31
CA LEU A 231 -9.09 -31.84 -5.42
C LEU A 231 -9.77 -32.30 -6.71
N VAL A 232 -9.04 -32.27 -7.84
CA VAL A 232 -9.58 -32.79 -9.13
C VAL A 232 -9.85 -34.28 -9.11
N ILE A 233 -8.95 -35.05 -8.50
CA ILE A 233 -9.13 -36.52 -8.36
C ILE A 233 -10.35 -36.84 -7.50
N ASP A 234 -10.60 -36.03 -6.48
CA ASP A 234 -11.75 -36.19 -5.57
C ASP A 234 -13.07 -35.63 -6.15
N GLY A 235 -13.04 -35.16 -7.41
CA GLY A 235 -14.22 -34.75 -8.16
C GLY A 235 -14.67 -33.29 -7.95
N TYR A 236 -13.85 -32.43 -7.34
CA TYR A 236 -14.18 -31.01 -7.23
C TYR A 236 -14.11 -30.31 -8.57
N GLU A 237 -15.11 -29.51 -8.88
CA GLU A 237 -15.18 -28.68 -10.08
C GLU A 237 -14.89 -27.22 -9.74
N PHE A 238 -13.84 -26.65 -10.35
CA PHE A 238 -13.41 -25.26 -10.15
C PHE A 238 -12.50 -24.80 -11.28
N LEU A 239 -12.25 -23.48 -11.33
CA LEU A 239 -11.19 -22.89 -12.14
C LEU A 239 -10.10 -22.32 -11.24
N LEU A 240 -8.83 -22.44 -11.63
CA LEU A 240 -7.71 -21.79 -10.98
C LEU A 240 -7.05 -20.79 -11.91
N VAL A 241 -7.03 -19.53 -11.50
CA VAL A 241 -6.37 -18.43 -12.24
C VAL A 241 -5.05 -18.09 -11.57
N LEU A 242 -3.95 -18.27 -12.28
CA LEU A 242 -2.61 -17.87 -11.86
C LEU A 242 -2.27 -16.52 -12.48
N ILE A 243 -2.23 -15.47 -11.67
CA ILE A 243 -1.88 -14.10 -12.11
C ILE A 243 -0.40 -13.87 -11.85
N GLY A 244 0.36 -13.61 -12.91
CA GLY A 244 1.77 -13.31 -12.77
C GLY A 244 2.54 -13.38 -14.09
N SER A 245 3.83 -13.11 -13.96
CA SER A 245 4.79 -13.27 -15.05
C SER A 245 6.18 -13.54 -14.47
N GLY A 246 7.07 -14.14 -15.22
CA GLY A 246 8.43 -14.36 -14.79
C GLY A 246 9.16 -15.42 -15.62
N ARG A 247 10.46 -15.56 -15.34
CA ARG A 247 11.36 -16.45 -16.10
C ARG A 247 10.99 -17.93 -16.01
N ALA A 248 10.26 -18.34 -14.98
CA ALA A 248 9.86 -19.73 -14.77
C ALA A 248 8.52 -20.11 -15.43
N GLU A 249 7.83 -19.19 -16.15
CA GLU A 249 6.52 -19.44 -16.74
C GLU A 249 6.50 -20.68 -17.67
N LYS A 250 7.53 -20.86 -18.50
CA LYS A 250 7.63 -22.05 -19.39
C LYS A 250 7.69 -23.35 -18.58
N HIS A 251 8.41 -23.35 -17.45
CA HIS A 251 8.51 -24.52 -16.58
C HIS A 251 7.21 -24.74 -15.82
N LEU A 252 6.53 -23.70 -15.38
CA LEU A 252 5.21 -23.78 -14.77
C LEU A 252 4.18 -24.40 -15.73
N ARG A 253 4.15 -24.00 -17.00
CA ARG A 253 3.29 -24.62 -18.04
C ARG A 253 3.65 -26.10 -18.28
N LYS A 254 4.94 -26.47 -18.17
CA LYS A 254 5.38 -27.86 -18.26
C LYS A 254 4.89 -28.69 -17.06
N LEU A 255 4.97 -28.12 -15.86
CA LEU A 255 4.46 -28.75 -14.63
C LEU A 255 2.93 -28.96 -14.72
N LEU A 256 2.18 -27.95 -15.12
CA LEU A 256 0.72 -28.05 -15.32
C LEU A 256 0.34 -29.17 -16.31
N ARG A 257 1.09 -29.31 -17.40
CA ARG A 257 0.90 -30.40 -18.37
C ARG A 257 1.19 -31.76 -17.77
N ALA A 258 2.29 -31.88 -17.00
CA ALA A 258 2.67 -33.13 -16.35
C ALA A 258 1.66 -33.57 -15.29
N LEU A 259 1.02 -32.62 -14.60
CA LEU A 259 -0.03 -32.87 -13.63
C LEU A 259 -1.43 -33.08 -14.24
N GLY A 260 -1.60 -32.83 -15.55
CA GLY A 260 -2.89 -32.91 -16.23
C GLY A 260 -3.85 -31.76 -15.91
N LEU A 261 -3.34 -30.59 -15.48
CA LEU A 261 -4.16 -29.47 -14.97
C LEU A 261 -4.43 -28.36 -16.00
N LEU A 262 -3.99 -28.53 -17.27
CA LEU A 262 -4.12 -27.46 -18.27
C LEU A 262 -5.56 -27.07 -18.62
N TRP A 263 -6.53 -27.91 -18.33
CA TRP A 263 -7.95 -27.66 -18.66
C TRP A 263 -8.67 -26.84 -17.57
N ILE A 264 -8.12 -26.79 -16.32
CA ILE A 264 -8.71 -26.05 -15.20
C ILE A 264 -7.83 -24.87 -14.74
N VAL A 265 -6.56 -24.82 -15.16
CA VAL A 265 -5.62 -23.76 -14.74
C VAL A 265 -5.35 -22.82 -15.88
N THR A 266 -5.68 -21.54 -15.68
CA THR A 266 -5.40 -20.47 -16.63
C THR A 266 -4.29 -19.56 -16.09
N ILE A 267 -3.28 -19.29 -16.92
CA ILE A 267 -2.23 -18.30 -16.63
C ILE A 267 -2.58 -16.98 -17.28
N VAL A 268 -2.68 -15.94 -16.48
CA VAL A 268 -2.99 -14.58 -16.89
C VAL A 268 -1.83 -13.66 -16.53
N PRO A 269 -1.30 -12.85 -17.48
CA PRO A 269 -0.32 -11.84 -17.13
C PRO A 269 -0.96 -10.83 -16.18
N ARG A 270 -0.13 -10.16 -15.36
CA ARG A 270 -0.62 -9.10 -14.51
C ARG A 270 -1.03 -7.90 -15.37
N LEU A 271 -2.32 -7.79 -15.65
CA LEU A 271 -2.93 -6.70 -16.41
C LEU A 271 -3.59 -5.72 -15.43
N GLU A 272 -3.51 -4.44 -15.71
CA GLU A 272 -4.33 -3.43 -15.02
C GLU A 272 -5.67 -3.24 -15.78
N PRO A 273 -6.82 -3.10 -15.12
CA PRO A 273 -7.00 -3.15 -13.66
C PRO A 273 -7.21 -4.59 -13.14
N TRP A 274 -6.23 -5.12 -12.43
CA TRP A 274 -6.28 -6.49 -11.88
C TRP A 274 -7.34 -6.69 -10.78
N ARG A 275 -7.89 -5.60 -10.22
CA ARG A 275 -8.96 -5.66 -9.21
C ARG A 275 -10.22 -6.35 -9.73
N SER A 276 -10.59 -6.14 -11.01
CA SER A 276 -11.74 -6.81 -11.62
C SER A 276 -11.55 -8.33 -11.72
N VAL A 277 -10.32 -8.80 -11.90
CA VAL A 277 -10.01 -10.25 -11.89
C VAL A 277 -10.16 -10.81 -10.48
N LEU A 278 -9.73 -10.08 -9.45
CA LEU A 278 -9.94 -10.50 -8.06
C LEU A 278 -11.42 -10.54 -7.69
N ALA A 279 -12.21 -9.57 -8.14
CA ALA A 279 -13.64 -9.51 -7.90
C ALA A 279 -14.44 -10.64 -8.59
N ALA A 280 -13.85 -11.32 -9.57
CA ALA A 280 -14.42 -12.49 -10.22
C ALA A 280 -14.04 -13.80 -9.51
N GLY A 281 -13.15 -13.75 -8.50
CA GLY A 281 -12.68 -14.92 -7.75
C GLY A 281 -13.46 -15.13 -6.47
N ASP A 282 -13.84 -16.37 -6.20
CA ASP A 282 -14.47 -16.76 -4.95
C ASP A 282 -13.45 -16.95 -3.83
N ILE A 283 -12.30 -17.56 -4.16
CA ILE A 283 -11.23 -17.86 -3.21
C ILE A 283 -9.92 -17.25 -3.72
N PHE A 284 -9.28 -16.43 -2.91
CA PHE A 284 -7.92 -15.95 -3.16
C PHE A 284 -6.91 -16.80 -2.39
N ILE A 285 -5.89 -17.31 -3.09
CA ILE A 285 -4.86 -18.16 -2.50
C ILE A 285 -3.54 -17.39 -2.45
N ARG A 286 -2.97 -17.23 -1.24
CA ARG A 286 -1.59 -16.77 -1.05
C ARG A 286 -0.69 -17.99 -0.79
N PRO A 287 -0.02 -18.53 -1.82
CA PRO A 287 0.63 -19.84 -1.75
C PRO A 287 1.93 -19.84 -0.97
N GLN A 288 2.61 -18.69 -0.87
CA GLN A 288 3.94 -18.56 -0.28
C GLN A 288 4.04 -17.41 0.72
N PRO A 289 4.92 -17.50 1.73
CA PRO A 289 5.25 -16.37 2.59
C PRO A 289 5.78 -15.19 1.80
N SER A 290 5.59 -13.98 2.31
CA SER A 290 6.12 -12.76 1.71
C SER A 290 6.93 -11.97 2.74
N ASP A 291 8.13 -11.53 2.36
CA ASP A 291 8.92 -10.59 3.14
C ASP A 291 8.43 -9.13 2.97
N ALA A 292 7.39 -8.90 2.16
CA ALA A 292 6.82 -7.58 1.92
C ALA A 292 5.32 -7.58 2.18
N PHE A 293 4.78 -6.43 2.55
CA PHE A 293 3.34 -6.23 2.60
C PHE A 293 2.72 -6.56 1.24
N ASP A 294 1.62 -7.30 1.26
CA ASP A 294 0.94 -7.79 0.06
C ASP A 294 -0.31 -6.94 -0.25
N PRO A 295 -0.21 -5.97 -1.16
CA PRO A 295 -1.37 -5.16 -1.55
C PRO A 295 -2.39 -5.94 -2.37
N VAL A 296 -2.01 -7.08 -2.99
CA VAL A 296 -2.97 -7.91 -3.74
C VAL A 296 -3.88 -8.68 -2.79
N LEU A 297 -3.32 -9.21 -1.70
CA LEU A 297 -4.10 -9.82 -0.63
C LEU A 297 -5.08 -8.81 -0.01
N LEU A 298 -4.61 -7.58 0.27
CA LEU A 298 -5.46 -6.50 0.77
C LEU A 298 -6.66 -6.23 -0.16
N GLU A 299 -6.43 -6.19 -1.47
CA GLU A 299 -7.49 -5.96 -2.45
C GLU A 299 -8.42 -7.18 -2.61
N ALA A 300 -7.88 -8.41 -2.56
CA ALA A 300 -8.69 -9.63 -2.59
C ALA A 300 -9.68 -9.67 -1.41
N MET A 301 -9.20 -9.35 -0.21
CA MET A 301 -10.06 -9.21 0.96
C MET A 301 -11.10 -8.08 0.77
N SER A 302 -10.71 -6.96 0.15
CA SER A 302 -11.58 -5.80 -0.01
C SER A 302 -12.74 -6.04 -0.97
N VAL A 303 -12.58 -6.87 -1.98
CA VAL A 303 -13.66 -7.27 -2.91
C VAL A 303 -14.50 -8.43 -2.36
N GLY A 304 -14.15 -8.97 -1.20
CA GLY A 304 -14.88 -10.03 -0.51
C GLY A 304 -14.62 -11.44 -1.04
N ALA A 305 -13.42 -11.72 -1.52
CA ALA A 305 -12.97 -13.10 -1.76
C ALA A 305 -12.65 -13.79 -0.43
N ALA A 306 -12.96 -15.07 -0.28
CA ALA A 306 -12.47 -15.87 0.82
C ALA A 306 -10.97 -16.10 0.67
N VAL A 307 -10.20 -15.97 1.73
CA VAL A 307 -8.74 -16.09 1.67
C VAL A 307 -8.28 -17.44 2.20
N ALA A 308 -7.49 -18.16 1.39
CA ALA A 308 -6.63 -19.26 1.84
C ALA A 308 -5.18 -18.80 1.81
N ALA A 309 -4.46 -18.83 2.93
CA ALA A 309 -3.15 -18.22 3.01
C ALA A 309 -2.19 -19.00 3.92
N CYS A 310 -0.90 -18.97 3.57
CA CYS A 310 0.14 -19.37 4.49
C CYS A 310 0.53 -18.22 5.43
N ARG A 311 0.87 -18.53 6.68
CA ARG A 311 1.53 -17.60 7.63
C ARG A 311 3.03 -17.57 7.37
N ARG A 312 3.74 -16.74 8.07
CA ARG A 312 5.17 -16.42 7.97
C ARG A 312 5.45 -15.19 7.11
N GLY A 313 6.51 -14.49 7.44
CA GLY A 313 6.90 -13.22 6.82
C GLY A 313 6.00 -12.08 7.29
N VAL A 314 5.53 -11.25 6.36
CA VAL A 314 4.55 -10.17 6.62
C VAL A 314 3.16 -10.77 6.47
N ASP A 315 2.54 -11.12 7.59
CA ASP A 315 1.26 -11.81 7.65
C ASP A 315 0.19 -11.08 8.50
N ASP A 316 0.39 -9.79 8.71
CA ASP A 316 -0.48 -8.95 9.56
C ASP A 316 -1.96 -8.91 9.10
N LEU A 317 -2.24 -9.21 7.83
CA LEU A 317 -3.60 -9.33 7.29
C LEU A 317 -4.23 -10.71 7.56
N ILE A 318 -3.44 -11.69 8.01
CA ILE A 318 -3.87 -13.09 8.11
C ILE A 318 -4.16 -13.44 9.57
N VAL A 319 -5.44 -13.50 9.91
CA VAL A 319 -5.94 -13.93 11.21
C VAL A 319 -6.77 -15.20 10.98
N GLU A 320 -6.28 -16.34 11.46
CA GLU A 320 -6.89 -17.64 11.27
C GLU A 320 -8.34 -17.66 11.76
N GLY A 321 -9.24 -18.15 10.92
CA GLY A 321 -10.67 -18.27 11.21
C GLY A 321 -11.44 -16.93 11.22
N GLN A 322 -10.75 -15.79 11.07
CA GLN A 322 -11.35 -14.46 11.00
C GLN A 322 -11.19 -13.84 9.62
N THR A 323 -9.97 -13.81 9.08
CA THR A 323 -9.69 -13.19 7.78
C THR A 323 -9.18 -14.17 6.74
N ALA A 324 -8.71 -15.33 7.15
CA ALA A 324 -8.18 -16.35 6.26
C ALA A 324 -8.30 -17.77 6.84
N ALA A 325 -8.44 -18.76 5.94
CA ALA A 325 -8.17 -20.16 6.22
C ALA A 325 -6.66 -20.38 6.07
N VAL A 326 -6.00 -20.84 7.14
CA VAL A 326 -4.55 -20.94 7.18
C VAL A 326 -4.09 -22.35 6.83
N PHE A 327 -2.98 -22.46 6.10
CA PHE A 327 -2.31 -23.71 5.76
C PHE A 327 -0.79 -23.59 5.88
N ASP A 328 -0.12 -24.76 5.99
CA ASP A 328 1.33 -24.86 5.87
C ASP A 328 1.73 -24.94 4.38
N PRO A 329 2.53 -23.99 3.84
CA PRO A 329 2.91 -23.97 2.43
C PRO A 329 3.85 -25.12 2.04
N ASP A 330 4.50 -25.77 3.01
CA ASP A 330 5.41 -26.89 2.80
C ASP A 330 4.68 -28.25 2.85
N ASP A 331 3.41 -28.27 3.30
CA ASP A 331 2.56 -29.45 3.39
C ASP A 331 1.38 -29.37 2.40
N GLU A 332 1.42 -30.23 1.39
CA GLU A 332 0.41 -30.31 0.34
C GLU A 332 -0.97 -30.75 0.87
N LEU A 333 -1.01 -31.62 1.91
CA LEU A 333 -2.26 -32.05 2.53
C LEU A 333 -2.90 -30.92 3.36
N SER A 334 -2.09 -30.08 3.97
CA SER A 334 -2.56 -28.86 4.66
C SER A 334 -3.20 -27.90 3.68
N ILE A 335 -2.59 -27.67 2.52
CA ILE A 335 -3.16 -26.84 1.45
C ILE A 335 -4.46 -27.46 0.94
N TYR A 336 -4.45 -28.74 0.60
CA TYR A 336 -5.63 -29.48 0.16
C TYR A 336 -6.80 -29.35 1.14
N SER A 337 -6.58 -29.66 2.42
CA SER A 337 -7.64 -29.62 3.44
C SER A 337 -8.18 -28.21 3.67
N SER A 338 -7.35 -27.18 3.54
CA SER A 338 -7.78 -25.79 3.66
C SER A 338 -8.67 -25.37 2.49
N LEU A 339 -8.30 -25.73 1.25
CA LEU A 339 -9.08 -25.44 0.05
C LEU A 339 -10.37 -26.26 0.02
N GLN A 340 -10.30 -27.54 0.38
CA GLN A 340 -11.45 -28.43 0.47
C GLN A 340 -12.54 -27.85 1.38
N ARG A 341 -12.17 -27.41 2.60
CA ARG A 341 -13.13 -26.80 3.56
C ARG A 341 -13.85 -25.59 2.98
N LEU A 342 -13.15 -24.76 2.19
CA LEU A 342 -13.75 -23.57 1.56
C LEU A 342 -14.67 -23.95 0.40
N LEU A 343 -14.39 -25.04 -0.32
CA LEU A 343 -15.22 -25.55 -1.41
C LEU A 343 -16.45 -26.28 -0.87
N ASP A 344 -16.30 -27.09 0.20
CA ASP A 344 -17.39 -27.87 0.81
C ASP A 344 -18.43 -26.98 1.50
N SER A 345 -18.01 -25.82 2.06
CA SER A 345 -18.91 -24.94 2.78
C SER A 345 -18.80 -23.51 2.26
N GLN A 346 -19.59 -23.19 1.22
CA GLN A 346 -19.68 -21.85 0.67
C GLN A 346 -20.11 -20.81 1.72
N GLU A 347 -20.96 -21.20 2.67
CA GLU A 347 -21.39 -20.30 3.75
C GLU A 347 -20.22 -19.95 4.69
N SER A 348 -19.41 -20.95 5.07
CA SER A 348 -18.20 -20.72 5.88
C SER A 348 -17.19 -19.83 5.13
N ALA A 349 -17.05 -20.02 3.82
CA ALA A 349 -16.20 -19.18 2.99
C ALA A 349 -16.71 -17.73 2.92
N ARG A 350 -18.02 -17.50 2.79
CA ARG A 350 -18.65 -16.18 2.83
C ARG A 350 -18.44 -15.51 4.19
N GLN A 351 -18.63 -16.22 5.29
CA GLN A 351 -18.40 -15.66 6.63
C GLN A 351 -16.95 -15.24 6.83
N LEU A 352 -16.00 -16.02 6.32
CA LEU A 352 -14.60 -15.66 6.35
C LEU A 352 -14.31 -14.39 5.51
N ALA A 353 -14.90 -14.27 4.33
CA ALA A 353 -14.78 -13.09 3.47
C ALA A 353 -15.39 -11.84 4.12
N ILE A 354 -16.54 -11.95 4.78
CA ILE A 354 -17.17 -10.87 5.54
C ILE A 354 -16.28 -10.46 6.71
N GLY A 355 -15.76 -11.43 7.48
CA GLY A 355 -14.83 -11.15 8.58
C GLY A 355 -13.55 -10.41 8.11
N ALA A 356 -13.03 -10.78 6.93
CA ALA A 356 -11.91 -10.09 6.30
C ALA A 356 -12.28 -8.64 5.91
N GLN A 357 -13.45 -8.41 5.31
CA GLN A 357 -13.93 -7.08 4.97
C GLN A 357 -14.13 -6.21 6.21
N ASP A 358 -14.69 -6.75 7.30
CA ASP A 358 -14.90 -6.01 8.55
C ASP A 358 -13.57 -5.65 9.21
N TYR A 359 -12.60 -6.56 9.17
CA TYR A 359 -11.23 -6.27 9.60
C TYR A 359 -10.64 -5.10 8.81
N LEU A 360 -10.82 -5.05 7.49
CA LEU A 360 -10.34 -3.97 6.65
C LEU A 360 -11.05 -2.65 6.93
N ARG A 361 -12.36 -2.64 7.11
CA ARG A 361 -13.14 -1.43 7.47
C ARG A 361 -12.63 -0.81 8.77
N ALA A 362 -12.31 -1.65 9.75
CA ALA A 362 -11.79 -1.19 11.03
C ALA A 362 -10.36 -0.63 10.93
N ASN A 363 -9.47 -1.30 10.18
CA ASN A 363 -8.03 -1.08 10.26
C ASN A 363 -7.40 -0.44 9.02
N HIS A 364 -8.04 -0.51 7.84
CA HIS A 364 -7.45 -0.15 6.54
C HIS A 364 -8.26 0.92 5.79
N SER A 365 -8.72 1.95 6.50
CA SER A 365 -9.45 3.09 5.92
C SER A 365 -8.52 4.01 5.12
N VAL A 366 -8.93 4.38 3.91
CA VAL A 366 -8.19 5.35 3.07
C VAL A 366 -8.10 6.71 3.76
N SER A 367 -9.20 7.19 4.33
CA SER A 367 -9.23 8.49 5.02
C SER A 367 -8.28 8.52 6.23
N LYS A 368 -8.24 7.44 7.03
CA LYS A 368 -7.29 7.32 8.15
C LYS A 368 -5.84 7.29 7.66
N MET A 369 -5.56 6.58 6.56
CA MET A 369 -4.22 6.55 5.96
C MET A 369 -3.77 7.93 5.49
N VAL A 370 -4.63 8.66 4.79
CA VAL A 370 -4.33 10.02 4.30
C VAL A 370 -4.11 10.97 5.47
N ALA A 371 -5.02 11.00 6.44
CA ALA A 371 -4.92 11.86 7.63
C ALA A 371 -3.63 11.61 8.41
N ALA A 372 -3.29 10.34 8.70
CA ALA A 372 -2.05 9.98 9.40
C ALA A 372 -0.80 10.36 8.59
N THR A 373 -0.84 10.21 7.26
CA THR A 373 0.27 10.64 6.39
C THR A 373 0.46 12.16 6.43
N LEU A 374 -0.61 12.94 6.43
CA LEU A 374 -0.55 14.40 6.54
C LEU A 374 -0.01 14.84 7.90
N GLU A 375 -0.43 14.19 8.98
CA GLU A 375 0.11 14.44 10.32
C GLU A 375 1.61 14.15 10.39
N THR A 376 2.03 13.04 9.75
CA THR A 376 3.45 12.69 9.61
C THR A 376 4.24 13.77 8.87
N TYR A 377 3.68 14.36 7.80
CA TYR A 377 4.34 15.45 7.06
C TYR A 377 4.47 16.72 7.90
N HIS A 378 3.42 17.11 8.62
CA HIS A 378 3.48 18.24 9.55
C HIS A 378 4.50 18.02 10.67
N SER A 379 4.52 16.82 11.25
CA SER A 379 5.52 16.43 12.25
C SER A 379 6.95 16.50 11.69
N ALA A 380 7.15 16.07 10.43
CA ALA A 380 8.45 16.10 9.78
C ALA A 380 8.96 17.54 9.56
N GLU A 381 8.09 18.46 9.13
CA GLU A 381 8.43 19.88 8.99
C GLU A 381 8.79 20.52 10.33
N GLN A 382 8.01 20.25 11.37
CA GLN A 382 8.26 20.79 12.72
C GLN A 382 9.58 20.26 13.30
N TRP A 383 9.83 18.96 13.14
CA TRP A 383 11.07 18.32 13.62
C TRP A 383 12.30 18.90 12.95
N TYR A 384 12.21 19.28 11.69
CA TYR A 384 13.34 19.80 10.92
C TYR A 384 13.67 21.26 11.24
N ARG A 385 12.70 22.03 11.70
CA ARG A 385 12.88 23.44 12.10
C ARG A 385 13.48 23.62 13.51
N ARG A 386 13.50 22.54 14.31
CA ARG A 386 14.14 22.49 15.64
C ARG A 386 15.64 22.20 15.53
#